data_4b3150963e095105b115815209c9e17c
#
_entry.id   4b3150963e095105b115815209c9e17c
#
_cell.length_a   1.000
_cell.length_b   1.000
_cell.length_c   1.000
_cell.angle_alpha   90.00
_cell.angle_beta   90.00
_cell.angle_gamma   90.00
#
_symmetry.space_group_name_H-M   'P 1'
#
loop_
_entity.id
_entity.type
_entity.pdbx_description
1 polymer ?
#
loop_
_entity_poly.entity_id
_entity_poly.type
_entity_poly.pdbx_seq_one_letter_code
_entity_poly.pdbx_strand_id
1 'polypeptide(L)'
;MEKDKKLRVKGMQIYIFQKNKNDYISLTDIARYQDSDRVNYIVQNWMRKRSTIEFLGLWEKLNNPNFKGIEFDAFKIKAGLNSFSLTPKHWIETTAAIGLISRSGRYGGGTFAHKDIAFEFASWISPEFKLYLIKEFQRLKEAENQKLSLGWNVKRELAKINYKIHTDAIKQNLIPFKINQIPGKFVYASEGDLLNKALFSMTAKEWHEQNPGKEGNIRDYSTIEQLVVLS
;
A
#
# COMPACT_ATOMS: atom_id res chain seq x y z
N MET A 1 6.06 6.86 -25.40
CA MET A 1 7.53 7.01 -25.25
C MET A 1 7.91 6.46 -23.89
N GLU A 2 8.69 5.38 -23.84
CA GLU A 2 9.28 4.87 -22.60
C GLU A 2 10.25 5.94 -22.06
N LYS A 3 9.99 6.43 -20.85
CA LYS A 3 10.93 7.37 -20.18
C LYS A 3 11.96 6.54 -19.45
N ASP A 4 13.14 6.38 -20.03
CA ASP A 4 14.29 5.80 -19.33
C ASP A 4 14.74 6.74 -18.22
N LYS A 5 14.78 6.22 -17.00
CA LYS A 5 15.30 6.92 -15.82
C LYS A 5 16.54 6.18 -15.32
N LYS A 6 17.49 6.95 -14.79
CA LYS A 6 18.66 6.39 -14.09
C LYS A 6 18.52 6.71 -12.61
N LEU A 7 18.51 5.67 -11.78
CA LEU A 7 18.56 5.83 -10.33
C LEU A 7 20.01 5.69 -9.87
N ARG A 8 20.48 6.56 -8.99
CA ARG A 8 21.77 6.40 -8.31
C ARG A 8 21.55 5.81 -6.92
N VAL A 9 22.08 4.62 -6.69
CA VAL A 9 22.06 3.97 -5.37
C VAL A 9 23.50 3.65 -4.99
N LYS A 10 23.99 4.19 -3.89
CA LYS A 10 25.38 3.99 -3.41
C LYS A 10 26.44 4.18 -4.51
N GLY A 11 26.29 5.23 -5.34
CA GLY A 11 27.24 5.53 -6.43
C GLY A 11 27.00 4.79 -7.75
N MET A 12 26.09 3.82 -7.78
CA MET A 12 25.74 3.05 -8.96
C MET A 12 24.62 3.70 -9.77
N GLN A 13 24.68 3.50 -11.09
CA GLN A 13 23.59 3.82 -11.98
C GLN A 13 22.80 2.56 -12.30
N ILE A 14 21.53 2.52 -11.88
CA ILE A 14 20.58 1.46 -12.18
C ILE A 14 19.58 2.00 -13.19
N TYR A 15 19.43 1.34 -14.31
CA TYR A 15 18.45 1.68 -15.32
C TYR A 15 17.05 1.25 -14.88
N ILE A 16 16.10 2.18 -15.03
CA ILE A 16 14.68 1.96 -14.80
C ILE A 16 13.93 2.47 -16.02
N PHE A 17 12.99 1.71 -16.52
CA PHE A 17 12.04 2.18 -17.51
C PHE A 17 10.61 1.85 -17.10
N GLN A 18 9.66 2.60 -17.65
CA GLN A 18 8.25 2.42 -17.36
C GLN A 18 7.53 1.74 -18.53
N LYS A 19 6.83 0.65 -18.26
CA LYS A 19 5.97 -0.05 -19.22
C LYS A 19 4.60 -0.26 -18.59
N ASN A 20 3.52 0.17 -19.27
CA ASN A 20 2.14 0.03 -18.78
C ASN A 20 1.93 0.57 -17.35
N LYS A 21 2.50 1.73 -17.03
CA LYS A 21 2.50 2.37 -15.70
C LYS A 21 3.27 1.61 -14.60
N ASN A 22 3.97 0.53 -14.93
CA ASN A 22 4.80 -0.24 -14.00
C ASN A 22 6.28 0.05 -14.26
N ASP A 23 7.03 0.19 -13.19
CA ASP A 23 8.48 0.39 -13.25
C ASP A 23 9.20 -0.95 -13.35
N TYR A 24 10.10 -1.06 -14.33
CA TYR A 24 10.99 -2.19 -14.54
C TYR A 24 12.43 -1.77 -14.26
N ILE A 25 13.10 -2.50 -13.40
CA ILE A 25 14.43 -2.20 -12.87
C ILE A 25 15.43 -3.21 -13.44
N SER A 26 16.61 -2.74 -13.84
CA SER A 26 17.68 -3.59 -14.39
C SER A 26 18.26 -4.52 -13.34
N LEU A 27 17.96 -5.82 -13.42
CA LEU A 27 18.62 -6.86 -12.62
C LEU A 27 20.10 -6.99 -13.01
N THR A 28 20.41 -6.75 -14.28
CA THR A 28 21.78 -6.75 -14.81
C THR A 28 22.65 -5.72 -14.10
N ASP A 29 22.15 -4.50 -13.85
CA ASP A 29 22.90 -3.47 -13.15
C ASP A 29 23.05 -3.79 -11.67
N ILE A 30 22.00 -4.33 -11.03
CA ILE A 30 22.06 -4.77 -9.64
C ILE A 30 23.09 -5.91 -9.48
N ALA A 31 23.09 -6.90 -10.39
CA ALA A 31 24.05 -8.01 -10.36
C ALA A 31 25.49 -7.54 -10.60
N ARG A 32 25.69 -6.55 -11.50
CA ARG A 32 27.02 -5.97 -11.78
C ARG A 32 27.66 -5.34 -10.56
N TYR A 33 26.86 -4.88 -9.62
CA TYR A 33 27.38 -4.39 -8.34
C TYR A 33 28.03 -5.47 -7.49
N GLN A 34 27.49 -6.68 -7.53
CA GLN A 34 28.08 -7.80 -6.79
C GLN A 34 29.34 -8.33 -7.46
N ASP A 35 29.26 -8.54 -8.80
CA ASP A 35 30.38 -9.03 -9.60
C ASP A 35 30.14 -8.64 -11.07
N SER A 36 30.97 -7.74 -11.58
CA SER A 36 30.88 -7.21 -12.96
C SER A 36 31.09 -8.26 -14.03
N ASP A 37 31.89 -9.31 -13.73
CA ASP A 37 32.31 -10.31 -14.70
C ASP A 37 31.32 -11.48 -14.78
N ARG A 38 30.53 -11.69 -13.73
CA ARG A 38 29.63 -12.84 -13.58
C ARG A 38 28.15 -12.49 -13.58
N VAL A 39 27.76 -11.35 -14.14
CA VAL A 39 26.39 -10.81 -14.11
C VAL A 39 25.34 -11.85 -14.52
N ASN A 40 25.54 -12.50 -15.68
CA ASN A 40 24.58 -13.51 -16.17
C ASN A 40 24.50 -14.73 -15.26
N TYR A 41 25.62 -15.15 -14.69
CA TYR A 41 25.66 -16.26 -13.75
C TYR A 41 24.90 -15.96 -12.46
N ILE A 42 25.03 -14.74 -11.95
CA ILE A 42 24.29 -14.29 -10.75
C ILE A 42 22.78 -14.38 -10.97
N VAL A 43 22.28 -13.84 -12.09
CA VAL A 43 20.84 -13.88 -12.41
C VAL A 43 20.36 -15.33 -12.59
N GLN A 44 21.12 -16.16 -13.31
CA GLN A 44 20.78 -17.58 -13.49
C GLN A 44 20.83 -18.37 -12.18
N ASN A 45 21.80 -18.10 -11.31
CA ASN A 45 21.91 -18.75 -10.00
C ASN A 45 20.73 -18.40 -9.08
N TRP A 46 20.26 -17.14 -9.13
CA TRP A 46 19.03 -16.75 -8.45
C TRP A 46 17.82 -17.51 -9.00
N MET A 47 17.68 -17.63 -10.32
CA MET A 47 16.57 -18.35 -10.97
C MET A 47 16.64 -19.89 -10.80
N ARG A 48 17.78 -20.47 -10.37
CA ARG A 48 17.87 -21.90 -10.04
C ARG A 48 17.19 -22.27 -8.73
N LYS A 49 16.99 -21.29 -7.84
CA LYS A 49 16.41 -21.54 -6.51
C LYS A 49 14.93 -21.84 -6.61
N ARG A 50 14.47 -22.84 -5.89
CA ARG A 50 13.06 -23.20 -5.81
C ARG A 50 12.21 -22.04 -5.27
N SER A 51 12.68 -21.37 -4.21
CA SER A 51 11.99 -20.20 -3.64
C SER A 51 11.81 -19.05 -4.65
N THR A 52 12.80 -18.83 -5.52
CA THR A 52 12.71 -17.83 -6.59
C THR A 52 11.63 -18.20 -7.61
N ILE A 53 11.63 -19.46 -8.08
CA ILE A 53 10.62 -19.92 -9.05
C ILE A 53 9.22 -19.87 -8.46
N GLU A 54 9.05 -20.26 -7.20
CA GLU A 54 7.77 -20.16 -6.49
C GLU A 54 7.31 -18.71 -6.36
N PHE A 55 8.21 -17.78 -6.01
CA PHE A 55 7.91 -16.36 -5.94
C PHE A 55 7.51 -15.77 -7.30
N LEU A 56 8.31 -16.03 -8.34
CA LEU A 56 8.01 -15.58 -9.70
C LEU A 56 6.65 -16.11 -10.18
N GLY A 57 6.38 -17.38 -9.97
CA GLY A 57 5.11 -17.99 -10.35
C GLY A 57 3.91 -17.42 -9.59
N LEU A 58 4.07 -17.15 -8.29
CA LEU A 58 3.03 -16.50 -7.49
C LEU A 58 2.78 -15.08 -7.99
N TRP A 59 3.83 -14.30 -8.24
CA TRP A 59 3.71 -12.95 -8.77
C TRP A 59 3.00 -12.93 -10.12
N GLU A 60 3.38 -13.82 -11.04
CA GLU A 60 2.73 -13.94 -12.35
C GLU A 60 1.25 -14.34 -12.22
N LYS A 61 0.90 -15.30 -11.38
CA LYS A 61 -0.49 -15.71 -11.15
C LYS A 61 -1.37 -14.55 -10.65
N LEU A 62 -0.81 -13.64 -9.87
CA LEU A 62 -1.52 -12.48 -9.34
C LEU A 62 -1.65 -11.33 -10.35
N ASN A 63 -0.70 -11.17 -11.28
CA ASN A 63 -0.59 -9.98 -12.13
C ASN A 63 -0.74 -10.27 -13.63
N ASN A 64 -0.75 -11.53 -14.04
CA ASN A 64 -0.74 -11.94 -15.45
C ASN A 64 -1.83 -12.99 -15.76
N PRO A 65 -2.96 -12.58 -16.33
CA PRO A 65 -4.05 -13.50 -16.68
C PRO A 65 -3.67 -14.52 -17.77
N ASN A 66 -2.61 -14.24 -18.55
CA ASN A 66 -2.15 -15.11 -19.63
C ASN A 66 -0.99 -16.02 -19.21
N PHE A 67 -0.68 -16.08 -17.90
CA PHE A 67 0.40 -16.90 -17.38
C PHE A 67 0.12 -18.39 -17.56
N LYS A 68 1.09 -19.11 -18.12
CA LYS A 68 0.97 -20.54 -18.40
C LYS A 68 1.36 -21.36 -17.17
N GLY A 69 0.37 -21.71 -16.34
CA GLY A 69 0.57 -22.40 -15.07
C GLY A 69 1.13 -23.81 -15.20
N ILE A 70 0.79 -24.55 -16.28
CA ILE A 70 1.27 -25.93 -16.51
C ILE A 70 2.79 -25.91 -16.76
N GLU A 71 3.25 -25.02 -17.63
CA GLU A 71 4.66 -24.85 -17.94
C GLU A 71 5.47 -24.37 -16.72
N PHE A 72 4.86 -23.52 -15.90
CA PHE A 72 5.41 -23.11 -14.62
C PHE A 72 5.61 -24.31 -13.67
N ASP A 73 4.62 -25.19 -13.55
CA ASP A 73 4.70 -26.35 -12.65
C ASP A 73 5.84 -27.29 -13.05
N ALA A 74 6.13 -27.43 -14.36
CA ALA A 74 7.26 -28.17 -14.86
C ALA A 74 8.62 -27.58 -14.39
N PHE A 75 8.74 -26.24 -14.36
CA PHE A 75 9.93 -25.58 -13.80
C PHE A 75 10.00 -25.74 -12.28
N LYS A 76 8.89 -25.59 -11.58
CA LYS A 76 8.79 -25.71 -10.11
C LYS A 76 9.26 -27.08 -9.62
N ILE A 77 8.91 -28.17 -10.31
CA ILE A 77 9.33 -29.56 -9.98
C ILE A 77 10.85 -29.69 -10.07
N LYS A 78 11.47 -29.09 -11.08
CA LYS A 78 12.92 -29.19 -11.36
C LYS A 78 13.76 -28.18 -10.57
N ALA A 79 13.13 -27.11 -10.09
CA ALA A 79 13.83 -26.04 -9.40
C ALA A 79 14.52 -26.52 -8.12
N GLY A 80 15.77 -26.11 -7.93
CA GLY A 80 16.64 -26.52 -6.82
C GLY A 80 17.48 -27.79 -7.08
N LEU A 81 17.23 -28.54 -8.16
CA LEU A 81 18.09 -29.65 -8.55
C LEU A 81 19.43 -29.12 -9.08
N ASN A 82 20.53 -29.85 -8.86
CA ASN A 82 21.85 -29.45 -9.31
C ASN A 82 21.95 -29.30 -10.84
N SER A 83 21.22 -30.12 -11.60
CA SER A 83 21.13 -30.08 -13.06
C SER A 83 20.20 -28.99 -13.60
N PHE A 84 19.40 -28.34 -12.76
CA PHE A 84 18.45 -27.34 -13.21
C PHE A 84 19.15 -26.04 -13.55
N SER A 85 18.90 -25.54 -14.75
CA SER A 85 19.35 -24.24 -15.22
C SER A 85 18.19 -23.57 -15.97
N LEU A 86 17.96 -22.30 -15.65
CA LEU A 86 16.88 -21.51 -16.25
C LEU A 86 17.39 -20.10 -16.55
N THR A 87 17.18 -19.65 -17.80
CA THR A 87 17.49 -18.28 -18.20
C THR A 87 16.23 -17.41 -18.14
N PRO A 88 16.35 -16.10 -17.90
CA PRO A 88 15.21 -15.18 -17.98
C PRO A 88 14.45 -15.28 -19.30
N LYS A 89 15.16 -15.37 -20.41
CA LYS A 89 14.55 -15.51 -21.73
C LYS A 89 13.70 -16.78 -21.84
N HIS A 90 14.24 -17.92 -21.43
CA HIS A 90 13.53 -19.21 -21.49
C HIS A 90 12.29 -19.22 -20.57
N TRP A 91 12.39 -18.62 -19.38
CA TRP A 91 11.24 -18.41 -18.49
C TRP A 91 10.13 -17.62 -19.18
N ILE A 92 10.47 -16.45 -19.75
CA ILE A 92 9.50 -15.55 -20.41
C ILE A 92 8.80 -16.25 -21.59
N GLU A 93 9.58 -16.88 -22.46
CA GLU A 93 9.06 -17.51 -23.68
C GLU A 93 8.17 -18.73 -23.37
N THR A 94 8.53 -19.51 -22.36
CA THR A 94 7.79 -20.73 -22.01
C THR A 94 6.52 -20.42 -21.24
N THR A 95 6.58 -19.54 -20.25
CA THR A 95 5.46 -19.30 -19.34
C THR A 95 4.59 -18.09 -19.73
N ALA A 96 4.94 -17.38 -20.81
CA ALA A 96 4.33 -16.10 -21.17
C ALA A 96 4.40 -15.06 -20.03
N ALA A 97 5.48 -15.08 -19.25
CA ALA A 97 5.70 -14.20 -18.11
C ALA A 97 5.84 -12.73 -18.53
N ILE A 98 5.31 -11.83 -17.68
CA ILE A 98 5.40 -10.38 -17.90
C ILE A 98 6.27 -9.69 -16.84
N GLY A 99 6.50 -10.32 -15.70
CA GLY A 99 7.27 -9.75 -14.59
C GLY A 99 8.76 -9.60 -14.88
N LEU A 100 9.30 -10.36 -15.84
CA LEU A 100 10.65 -10.23 -16.36
C LEU A 100 10.63 -9.79 -17.83
N ILE A 101 11.65 -9.03 -18.22
CA ILE A 101 11.88 -8.61 -19.61
C ILE A 101 13.36 -8.86 -19.94
N SER A 102 13.62 -9.59 -21.02
CA SER A 102 14.96 -9.83 -21.55
C SER A 102 15.15 -9.00 -22.82
N ARG A 103 16.13 -8.10 -22.82
CA ARG A 103 16.50 -7.28 -23.97
C ARG A 103 17.88 -7.69 -24.48
N SER A 104 17.98 -7.91 -25.79
CA SER A 104 19.26 -8.13 -26.46
C SER A 104 19.84 -6.79 -26.91
N GLY A 105 21.18 -6.66 -26.90
CA GLY A 105 21.85 -5.47 -27.42
C GLY A 105 23.08 -5.07 -26.62
N ARG A 106 24.07 -4.49 -27.31
CA ARG A 106 25.34 -4.04 -26.72
C ARG A 106 25.16 -2.83 -25.78
N TYR A 107 24.20 -1.95 -26.12
CA TYR A 107 23.88 -0.74 -25.37
C TYR A 107 22.44 -0.82 -24.88
N GLY A 108 22.23 -1.08 -23.61
CA GLY A 108 20.90 -1.18 -22.99
C GLY A 108 20.26 -2.56 -23.00
N GLY A 109 21.01 -3.61 -23.43
CA GLY A 109 20.60 -5.00 -23.24
C GLY A 109 20.72 -5.45 -21.79
N GLY A 110 19.97 -6.49 -21.41
CA GLY A 110 19.99 -7.07 -20.08
C GLY A 110 18.65 -7.66 -19.66
N THR A 111 18.61 -8.08 -18.40
CA THR A 111 17.39 -8.56 -17.75
C THR A 111 16.82 -7.45 -16.88
N PHE A 112 15.56 -7.15 -17.08
CA PHE A 112 14.79 -6.21 -16.28
C PHE A 112 13.66 -6.94 -15.60
N ALA A 113 13.26 -6.46 -14.42
CA ALA A 113 12.17 -7.04 -13.65
C ALA A 113 11.21 -5.95 -13.17
N HIS A 114 9.93 -6.30 -13.04
CA HIS A 114 8.99 -5.48 -12.30
C HIS A 114 9.57 -5.14 -10.92
N LYS A 115 9.28 -3.95 -10.40
CA LYS A 115 9.85 -3.43 -9.14
C LYS A 115 9.81 -4.45 -7.99
N ASP A 116 8.70 -5.18 -7.82
CA ASP A 116 8.54 -6.16 -6.74
C ASP A 116 9.55 -7.31 -6.87
N ILE A 117 9.73 -7.80 -8.10
CA ILE A 117 10.69 -8.87 -8.41
C ILE A 117 12.14 -8.37 -8.29
N ALA A 118 12.39 -7.12 -8.68
CA ALA A 118 13.71 -6.52 -8.54
C ALA A 118 14.10 -6.32 -7.07
N PHE A 119 13.15 -5.98 -6.20
CA PHE A 119 13.39 -5.91 -4.76
C PHE A 119 13.67 -7.27 -4.13
N GLU A 120 12.99 -8.35 -4.56
CA GLU A 120 13.31 -9.71 -4.13
C GLU A 120 14.73 -10.11 -4.57
N PHE A 121 15.09 -9.85 -5.83
CA PHE A 121 16.43 -10.11 -6.34
C PHE A 121 17.51 -9.34 -5.57
N ALA A 122 17.30 -8.04 -5.33
CA ALA A 122 18.24 -7.22 -4.57
C ALA A 122 18.36 -7.67 -3.12
N SER A 123 17.27 -8.13 -2.50
CA SER A 123 17.26 -8.69 -1.16
C SER A 123 18.01 -10.03 -1.07
N TRP A 124 17.98 -10.81 -2.14
CA TRP A 124 18.77 -12.04 -2.22
C TRP A 124 20.27 -11.76 -2.40
N ILE A 125 20.62 -10.73 -3.19
CA ILE A 125 22.01 -10.33 -3.42
C ILE A 125 22.65 -9.73 -2.17
N SER A 126 21.92 -8.85 -1.47
CA SER A 126 22.48 -8.07 -0.35
C SER A 126 21.62 -8.25 0.91
N PRO A 127 22.13 -8.97 1.92
CA PRO A 127 21.49 -9.05 3.24
C PRO A 127 21.28 -7.68 3.88
N GLU A 128 22.21 -6.74 3.66
CA GLU A 128 22.11 -5.36 4.15
C GLU A 128 20.91 -4.64 3.51
N PHE A 129 20.73 -4.80 2.21
CA PHE A 129 19.58 -4.24 1.49
C PHE A 129 18.27 -4.85 1.99
N LYS A 130 18.24 -6.16 2.23
CA LYS A 130 17.08 -6.84 2.82
C LYS A 130 16.73 -6.26 4.19
N LEU A 131 17.73 -6.09 5.05
CA LEU A 131 17.54 -5.49 6.38
C LEU A 131 17.05 -4.05 6.28
N TYR A 132 17.59 -3.27 5.36
CA TYR A 132 17.14 -1.91 5.09
C TYR A 132 15.65 -1.87 4.69
N LEU A 133 15.22 -2.73 3.76
CA LEU A 133 13.80 -2.81 3.35
C LEU A 133 12.88 -3.16 4.52
N ILE A 134 13.28 -4.10 5.36
CA ILE A 134 12.51 -4.49 6.56
C ILE A 134 12.37 -3.29 7.52
N LYS A 135 13.48 -2.58 7.78
CA LYS A 135 13.47 -1.40 8.67
C LYS A 135 12.64 -0.25 8.10
N GLU A 136 12.74 -0.01 6.81
CA GLU A 136 11.97 1.04 6.15
C GLU A 136 10.46 0.72 6.14
N PHE A 137 10.09 -0.54 5.92
CA PHE A 137 8.70 -0.98 6.04
C PHE A 137 8.17 -0.76 7.47
N GLN A 138 8.93 -1.12 8.50
CA GLN A 138 8.56 -0.89 9.90
C GLN A 138 8.35 0.61 10.17
N ARG A 139 9.30 1.45 9.73
CA ARG A 139 9.22 2.91 9.87
C ARG A 139 7.97 3.50 9.20
N LEU A 140 7.67 3.06 7.99
CA LEU A 140 6.49 3.52 7.25
C LEU A 140 5.19 3.11 7.93
N LYS A 141 5.13 1.88 8.47
CA LYS A 141 3.97 1.39 9.23
C LYS A 141 3.77 2.16 10.53
N GLU A 142 4.83 2.45 11.25
CA GLU A 142 4.78 3.30 12.46
C GLU A 142 4.30 4.71 12.13
N ALA A 143 4.82 5.32 11.06
CA ALA A 143 4.40 6.65 10.60
C ALA A 143 2.92 6.68 10.15
N GLU A 144 2.45 5.62 9.47
CA GLU A 144 1.04 5.47 9.09
C GLU A 144 0.14 5.39 10.34
N ASN A 145 0.50 4.54 11.30
CA ASN A 145 -0.22 4.40 12.57
C ASN A 145 -0.26 5.71 13.36
N GLN A 146 0.85 6.46 13.42
CA GLN A 146 0.90 7.77 14.06
C GLN A 146 -0.03 8.78 13.37
N LYS A 147 -0.03 8.84 12.03
CA LYS A 147 -0.95 9.71 11.28
C LYS A 147 -2.41 9.38 11.54
N LEU A 148 -2.75 8.09 11.57
CA LEU A 148 -4.11 7.64 11.88
C LEU A 148 -4.50 8.02 13.30
N SER A 149 -3.63 7.83 14.29
CA SER A 149 -3.89 8.20 15.70
C SER A 149 -4.02 9.71 15.89
N LEU A 150 -3.18 10.52 15.23
CA LEU A 150 -3.27 11.98 15.25
C LEU A 150 -4.59 12.46 14.63
N GLY A 151 -4.97 11.93 13.48
CA GLY A 151 -6.24 12.24 12.84
C GLY A 151 -7.45 11.91 13.72
N TRP A 152 -7.42 10.78 14.40
CA TRP A 152 -8.44 10.39 15.38
C TRP A 152 -8.51 11.35 16.57
N ASN A 153 -7.35 11.69 17.16
CA ASN A 153 -7.30 12.62 18.29
C ASN A 153 -7.81 14.01 17.94
N VAL A 154 -7.43 14.56 16.78
CA VAL A 154 -7.91 15.87 16.31
C VAL A 154 -9.43 15.84 16.12
N LYS A 155 -9.99 14.83 15.46
CA LYS A 155 -11.44 14.68 15.30
C LYS A 155 -12.18 14.62 16.64
N ARG A 156 -11.65 13.86 17.60
CA ARG A 156 -12.24 13.73 18.93
C ARG A 156 -12.22 15.04 19.70
N GLU A 157 -11.13 15.80 19.64
CA GLU A 157 -11.06 17.11 20.30
C GLU A 157 -12.00 18.14 19.64
N LEU A 158 -12.08 18.17 18.30
CA LEU A 158 -13.06 19.00 17.59
C LEU A 158 -14.50 18.64 17.98
N ALA A 159 -14.83 17.36 18.02
CA ALA A 159 -16.16 16.91 18.44
C ALA A 159 -16.51 17.35 19.87
N LYS A 160 -15.55 17.29 20.82
CA LYS A 160 -15.76 17.79 22.19
C LYS A 160 -15.99 19.30 22.24
N ILE A 161 -15.15 20.07 21.53
CA ILE A 161 -15.28 21.53 21.47
C ILE A 161 -16.64 21.92 20.90
N ASN A 162 -17.03 21.32 19.79
CA ASN A 162 -18.32 21.57 19.15
C ASN A 162 -19.51 21.22 20.06
N TYR A 163 -19.45 20.06 20.73
CA TYR A 163 -20.46 19.67 21.71
C TYR A 163 -20.62 20.72 22.82
N LYS A 164 -19.47 21.22 23.34
CA LYS A 164 -19.48 22.26 24.39
C LYS A 164 -20.10 23.58 23.89
N ILE A 165 -19.67 24.06 22.72
CA ILE A 165 -20.19 25.29 22.11
C ILE A 165 -21.74 25.20 21.93
N HIS A 166 -22.22 24.10 21.37
CA HIS A 166 -23.65 23.90 21.16
C HIS A 166 -24.41 23.82 22.48
N THR A 167 -23.87 23.09 23.46
CA THR A 167 -24.48 22.95 24.79
C THR A 167 -24.59 24.32 25.50
N ASP A 168 -23.51 25.11 25.44
CA ASP A 168 -23.49 26.45 26.04
C ASP A 168 -24.46 27.41 25.31
N ALA A 169 -24.49 27.37 23.97
CA ALA A 169 -25.42 28.17 23.17
C ALA A 169 -26.92 27.82 23.49
N ILE A 170 -27.25 26.53 23.58
CA ILE A 170 -28.59 26.08 23.97
C ILE A 170 -28.93 26.55 25.38
N LYS A 171 -27.99 26.42 26.33
CA LYS A 171 -28.17 26.86 27.71
C LYS A 171 -28.43 28.35 27.82
N GLN A 172 -27.70 29.17 27.08
CA GLN A 172 -27.79 30.61 27.15
C GLN A 172 -29.00 31.18 26.41
N ASN A 173 -29.35 30.62 25.25
CA ASN A 173 -30.30 31.22 24.33
C ASN A 173 -31.65 30.50 24.26
N LEU A 174 -31.72 29.18 24.43
CA LEU A 174 -32.93 28.39 24.21
C LEU A 174 -33.61 27.98 25.52
N ILE A 175 -32.87 27.55 26.52
CA ILE A 175 -33.44 27.10 27.79
C ILE A 175 -34.20 28.20 28.51
N PRO A 176 -33.71 29.44 28.63
CA PRO A 176 -34.47 30.51 29.30
C PRO A 176 -35.87 30.74 28.73
N PHE A 177 -36.06 30.49 27.43
CA PHE A 177 -37.36 30.68 26.76
C PHE A 177 -38.27 29.44 26.79
N LYS A 178 -37.70 28.24 26.97
CA LYS A 178 -38.43 26.95 26.92
C LYS A 178 -38.65 26.30 28.29
N ILE A 179 -38.10 26.87 29.37
CA ILE A 179 -38.06 26.26 30.71
C ILE A 179 -39.47 25.93 31.27
N ASN A 180 -40.48 26.70 30.87
CA ASN A 180 -41.84 26.50 31.33
C ASN A 180 -42.64 25.46 30.52
N GLN A 181 -42.09 24.91 29.47
CA GLN A 181 -42.81 24.03 28.53
C GLN A 181 -42.21 22.62 28.41
N ILE A 182 -40.89 22.46 28.50
CA ILE A 182 -40.19 21.17 28.27
C ILE A 182 -38.98 21.05 29.22
N PRO A 183 -38.77 19.87 29.88
CA PRO A 183 -37.57 19.62 30.68
C PRO A 183 -36.29 19.83 29.88
N GLY A 184 -35.31 20.56 30.43
CA GLY A 184 -34.07 20.94 29.74
C GLY A 184 -33.33 19.78 29.06
N LYS A 185 -33.42 18.55 29.60
CA LYS A 185 -32.85 17.35 29.02
C LYS A 185 -33.37 17.05 27.61
N PHE A 186 -34.68 17.27 27.36
CA PHE A 186 -35.29 17.04 26.05
C PHE A 186 -34.95 18.14 25.05
N VAL A 187 -34.71 19.36 25.51
CA VAL A 187 -34.25 20.46 24.64
C VAL A 187 -32.89 20.16 24.07
N TYR A 188 -31.93 19.71 24.89
CA TYR A 188 -30.60 19.31 24.42
C TYR A 188 -30.64 18.15 23.43
N ALA A 189 -31.46 17.14 23.68
CA ALA A 189 -31.57 15.98 22.79
C ALA A 189 -32.17 16.38 21.43
N SER A 190 -33.23 17.20 21.41
CA SER A 190 -33.90 17.62 20.16
C SER A 190 -33.03 18.51 19.29
N GLU A 191 -32.27 19.43 19.89
CA GLU A 191 -31.37 20.30 19.13
C GLU A 191 -30.13 19.52 18.62
N GLY A 192 -29.61 18.59 19.43
CA GLY A 192 -28.54 17.67 19.00
C GLY A 192 -28.95 16.79 17.82
N ASP A 193 -30.17 16.26 17.84
CA ASP A 193 -30.69 15.45 16.74
C ASP A 193 -31.02 16.30 15.49
N LEU A 194 -31.45 17.54 15.64
CA LEU A 194 -31.65 18.46 14.53
C LEU A 194 -30.32 18.70 13.78
N LEU A 195 -29.24 18.97 14.53
CA LEU A 195 -27.91 19.17 13.95
C LEU A 195 -27.37 17.89 13.28
N ASN A 196 -27.54 16.74 13.92
CA ASN A 196 -27.15 15.48 13.33
C ASN A 196 -27.92 15.19 12.04
N LYS A 197 -29.22 15.49 12.01
CA LYS A 197 -30.05 15.29 10.83
C LYS A 197 -29.70 16.24 9.70
N ALA A 198 -29.35 17.48 10.01
CA ALA A 198 -28.89 18.46 9.01
C ALA A 198 -27.55 18.08 8.37
N LEU A 199 -26.59 17.53 9.13
CA LEU A 199 -25.26 17.22 8.66
C LEU A 199 -25.09 15.79 8.14
N PHE A 200 -25.81 14.85 8.74
CA PHE A 200 -25.61 13.42 8.48
C PHE A 200 -26.88 12.74 7.95
N SER A 201 -27.96 13.50 7.77
CA SER A 201 -29.29 13.02 7.34
C SER A 201 -29.92 11.97 8.28
N MET A 202 -29.40 11.81 9.50
CA MET A 202 -29.88 10.85 10.49
C MET A 202 -29.66 11.34 11.92
N THR A 203 -30.47 10.86 12.86
CA THR A 203 -30.31 11.10 14.29
C THR A 203 -29.24 10.20 14.90
N ALA A 204 -28.81 10.50 16.14
CA ALA A 204 -27.88 9.63 16.86
C ALA A 204 -28.45 8.21 17.06
N LYS A 205 -29.75 8.10 17.32
CA LYS A 205 -30.44 6.82 17.50
C LYS A 205 -30.45 6.00 16.19
N GLU A 206 -30.86 6.60 15.08
CA GLU A 206 -30.86 5.95 13.76
C GLU A 206 -29.48 5.47 13.38
N TRP A 207 -28.42 6.23 13.69
CA TRP A 207 -27.06 5.83 13.44
C TRP A 207 -26.63 4.60 14.25
N HIS A 208 -26.95 4.53 15.54
CA HIS A 208 -26.66 3.37 16.39
C HIS A 208 -27.39 2.10 15.91
N GLU A 209 -28.64 2.25 15.48
CA GLU A 209 -29.42 1.13 14.93
C GLU A 209 -28.80 0.58 13.64
N GLN A 210 -28.23 1.45 12.80
CA GLN A 210 -27.57 1.04 11.56
C GLN A 210 -26.11 0.56 11.75
N ASN A 211 -25.50 0.84 12.89
CA ASN A 211 -24.10 0.50 13.18
C ASN A 211 -23.93 -0.19 14.55
N PRO A 212 -24.56 -1.35 14.80
CA PRO A 212 -24.62 -1.98 16.12
C PRO A 212 -23.25 -2.45 16.68
N GLY A 213 -22.21 -2.51 15.83
CA GLY A 213 -20.86 -2.92 16.24
C GLY A 213 -19.85 -1.79 16.39
N LYS A 214 -20.26 -0.53 16.23
CA LYS A 214 -19.36 0.63 16.34
C LYS A 214 -19.48 1.29 17.70
N GLU A 215 -18.34 1.50 18.36
CA GLU A 215 -18.26 2.30 19.59
C GLU A 215 -18.28 3.80 19.27
N GLY A 216 -18.84 4.60 20.20
CA GLY A 216 -18.89 6.05 20.05
C GLY A 216 -20.19 6.55 19.41
N ASN A 217 -20.14 7.66 18.69
CA ASN A 217 -21.30 8.30 18.06
C ASN A 217 -20.99 8.73 16.62
N ILE A 218 -22.03 9.18 15.88
CA ILE A 218 -21.92 9.58 14.48
C ILE A 218 -20.84 10.64 14.22
N ARG A 219 -20.56 11.53 15.18
CA ARG A 219 -19.55 12.60 15.04
C ARG A 219 -18.13 12.08 15.11
N ASP A 220 -17.90 10.95 15.80
CA ASP A 220 -16.59 10.31 15.87
C ASP A 220 -16.17 9.75 14.49
N TYR A 221 -17.13 9.47 13.62
CA TYR A 221 -16.92 8.94 12.27
C TYR A 221 -17.06 10.00 11.17
N SER A 222 -17.25 11.27 11.54
CA SER A 222 -17.39 12.39 10.61
C SER A 222 -16.07 12.78 9.95
N THR A 223 -16.14 13.48 8.81
CA THR A 223 -14.98 14.15 8.25
C THR A 223 -14.61 15.40 9.06
N ILE A 224 -13.37 15.89 8.89
CA ILE A 224 -12.94 17.15 9.55
C ILE A 224 -13.78 18.31 9.05
N GLU A 225 -14.12 18.34 7.76
CA GLU A 225 -14.94 19.37 7.15
C GLU A 225 -16.35 19.41 7.79
N GLN A 226 -16.97 18.25 8.00
CA GLN A 226 -18.27 18.14 8.68
C GLN A 226 -18.20 18.64 10.13
N LEU A 227 -17.09 18.34 10.83
CA LEU A 227 -16.91 18.83 12.21
C LEU A 227 -16.65 20.33 12.27
N VAL A 228 -15.98 20.92 11.29
CA VAL A 228 -15.75 22.38 11.20
C VAL A 228 -17.06 23.13 10.94
N VAL A 229 -17.98 22.58 10.14
CA VAL A 229 -19.31 23.19 9.92
C VAL A 229 -20.14 23.23 11.18
N LEU A 230 -19.85 22.38 12.17
CA LEU A 230 -20.50 22.39 13.49
C LEU A 230 -19.97 23.47 14.44
N SER A 231 -18.83 24.09 14.14
CA SER A 231 -18.23 25.12 14.99
C SER A 231 -18.68 26.54 14.63
#